data_8460999a36bf7fc72d2116b726e10665
#
_entry.id   8460999a36bf7fc72d2116b726e10665
#
_cell.length_a   1.000
_cell.length_b   1.000
_cell.length_c   1.000
_cell.angle_alpha   90.00
_cell.angle_beta   90.00
_cell.angle_gamma   90.00
#
_symmetry.space_group_name_H-M   'P 1'
#
loop_
_entity.id
_entity.type
_entity.pdbx_description
1 polymer ?
#
loop_
_entity_poly.entity_id
_entity_poly.type
_entity_poly.pdbx_seq_one_letter_code
_entity_poly.pdbx_strand_id
1 'polypeptide(L)'
;METQLSKRDTQLLLVQMLDQLVEYLSKHQLRYYLVGGTLLGAVRHKGFIPWDDDIDIGMPRSDYEKLIELEKNEPIAPELKLISDRTGTFTNPFSELIHINTRLERGTAEYIREDSIVTQLFIDIIPQDGWPEKEEEAVQLLKKTKR
;
A
#
# COMPACT_ATOMS: atom_id res chain seq x y z
N MET A 1 -16.41 5.69 -21.86
CA MET A 1 -15.94 7.10 -21.78
C MET A 1 -15.03 7.22 -20.58
N GLU A 2 -13.82 7.71 -20.79
CA GLU A 2 -12.88 7.98 -19.69
C GLU A 2 -13.31 9.25 -18.95
N THR A 3 -13.31 9.20 -17.61
CA THR A 3 -13.62 10.35 -16.76
C THR A 3 -12.37 10.72 -15.99
N GLN A 4 -11.93 11.97 -16.11
CA GLN A 4 -10.83 12.49 -15.31
C GLN A 4 -11.29 12.75 -13.88
N LEU A 5 -10.57 12.17 -12.91
CA LEU A 5 -10.85 12.36 -11.49
C LEU A 5 -10.17 13.63 -10.96
N SER A 6 -10.88 14.40 -10.16
CA SER A 6 -10.27 15.43 -9.33
C SER A 6 -9.41 14.80 -8.22
N LYS A 7 -8.56 15.61 -7.58
CA LYS A 7 -7.80 15.14 -6.40
C LYS A 7 -8.74 14.58 -5.32
N ARG A 8 -9.84 15.24 -5.07
CA ARG A 8 -10.82 14.78 -4.08
C ARG A 8 -11.50 13.48 -4.47
N ASP A 9 -11.85 13.30 -5.74
CA ASP A 9 -12.41 12.05 -6.23
C ASP A 9 -11.40 10.90 -6.13
N THR A 10 -10.13 11.18 -6.41
CA THR A 10 -9.03 10.22 -6.21
C THR A 10 -8.89 9.81 -4.74
N GLN A 11 -8.92 10.77 -3.81
CA GLN A 11 -8.90 10.48 -2.37
C GLN A 11 -10.11 9.62 -1.95
N LEU A 12 -11.31 9.94 -2.45
CA LEU A 12 -12.51 9.16 -2.14
C LEU A 12 -12.43 7.72 -2.69
N LEU A 13 -11.89 7.55 -3.88
CA LEU A 13 -11.68 6.22 -4.47
C LEU A 13 -10.65 5.41 -3.68
N LEU A 14 -9.56 6.05 -3.23
CA LEU A 14 -8.58 5.42 -2.35
C LEU A 14 -9.19 4.96 -1.02
N VAL A 15 -10.08 5.77 -0.43
CA VAL A 15 -10.81 5.37 0.80
C VAL A 15 -11.71 4.16 0.53
N GLN A 16 -12.41 4.10 -0.60
CA GLN A 16 -13.22 2.94 -0.97
C GLN A 16 -12.36 1.67 -1.12
N MET A 17 -11.18 1.78 -1.76
CA MET A 17 -10.23 0.68 -1.85
C MET A 17 -9.74 0.23 -0.47
N LEU A 18 -9.44 1.19 0.41
CA LEU A 18 -9.01 0.91 1.79
C LEU A 18 -10.13 0.21 2.57
N ASP A 19 -11.38 0.66 2.46
CA ASP A 19 -12.51 0.03 3.14
C ASP A 19 -12.69 -1.43 2.71
N GLN A 20 -12.59 -1.74 1.41
CA GLN A 20 -12.64 -3.11 0.90
C GLN A 20 -11.47 -3.95 1.41
N LEU A 21 -10.27 -3.37 1.43
CA LEU A 21 -9.09 -4.04 1.98
C LEU A 21 -9.24 -4.32 3.47
N VAL A 22 -9.70 -3.35 4.25
CA VAL A 22 -9.89 -3.48 5.71
C VAL A 22 -10.95 -4.54 6.03
N GLU A 23 -12.05 -4.58 5.28
CA GLU A 23 -13.06 -5.63 5.42
C GLU A 23 -12.47 -7.01 5.17
N TYR A 24 -11.66 -7.17 4.11
CA TYR A 24 -10.97 -8.41 3.80
C TYR A 24 -9.96 -8.80 4.89
N LEU A 25 -9.14 -7.86 5.35
CA LEU A 25 -8.17 -8.11 6.42
C LEU A 25 -8.86 -8.52 7.72
N SER A 26 -9.97 -7.87 8.07
CA SER A 26 -10.77 -8.19 9.24
C SER A 26 -11.39 -9.58 9.17
N LYS A 27 -11.94 -9.96 8.02
CA LYS A 27 -12.48 -11.30 7.76
C LYS A 27 -11.45 -12.40 8.01
N HIS A 28 -10.20 -12.16 7.63
CA HIS A 28 -9.09 -13.11 7.77
C HIS A 28 -8.24 -12.89 9.03
N GLN A 29 -8.65 -11.98 9.92
CA GLN A 29 -7.94 -11.65 11.17
C GLN A 29 -6.49 -11.23 10.95
N LEU A 30 -6.24 -10.47 9.87
CA LEU A 30 -4.93 -9.93 9.54
C LEU A 30 -4.77 -8.51 10.10
N ARG A 31 -3.62 -8.25 10.70
CA ARG A 31 -3.28 -6.97 11.32
C ARG A 31 -2.70 -6.00 10.29
N TYR A 32 -3.04 -4.74 10.44
CA TYR A 32 -2.45 -3.65 9.66
C TYR A 32 -2.37 -2.37 10.48
N TYR A 33 -1.57 -1.43 10.02
CA TYR A 33 -1.42 -0.10 10.61
C TYR A 33 -1.36 0.94 9.50
N LEU A 34 -1.92 2.12 9.74
CA LEU A 34 -1.62 3.26 8.89
C LEU A 34 -0.18 3.71 9.16
N VAL A 35 0.54 4.09 8.11
CA VAL A 35 1.94 4.56 8.22
C VAL A 35 2.13 5.85 7.41
N GLY A 36 3.28 6.50 7.59
CA GLY A 36 3.67 7.67 6.80
C GLY A 36 2.68 8.83 6.88
N GLY A 37 2.48 9.50 5.74
CA GLY A 37 1.54 10.61 5.58
C GLY A 37 0.09 10.23 5.84
N THR A 38 -0.29 8.99 5.55
CA THR A 38 -1.62 8.45 5.84
C THR A 38 -1.92 8.46 7.34
N LEU A 39 -0.99 8.00 8.17
CA LEU A 39 -1.11 8.04 9.63
C LEU A 39 -1.13 9.49 10.14
N LEU A 40 -0.23 10.32 9.65
CA LEU A 40 -0.16 11.73 10.04
C LEU A 40 -1.47 12.46 9.71
N GLY A 41 -2.02 12.22 8.53
CA GLY A 41 -3.32 12.77 8.12
C GLY A 41 -4.46 12.31 9.01
N ALA A 42 -4.52 11.01 9.30
CA ALA A 42 -5.56 10.46 10.19
C ALA A 42 -5.54 11.10 11.58
N VAL A 43 -4.36 11.29 12.17
CA VAL A 43 -4.21 11.89 13.51
C VAL A 43 -4.44 13.39 13.51
N ARG A 44 -3.81 14.12 12.58
CA ARG A 44 -3.79 15.59 12.56
C ARG A 44 -4.99 16.21 11.85
N HIS A 45 -5.40 15.63 10.70
CA HIS A 45 -6.45 16.17 9.83
C HIS A 45 -7.77 15.38 9.91
N LYS A 46 -7.79 14.27 10.65
CA LYS A 46 -8.94 13.34 10.70
C LYS A 46 -9.32 12.77 9.32
N GLY A 47 -8.34 12.64 8.45
CA GLY A 47 -8.48 12.17 7.08
C GLY A 47 -7.19 12.42 6.32
N PHE A 48 -7.27 12.56 5.00
CA PHE A 48 -6.11 12.92 4.20
C PHE A 48 -5.54 14.29 4.60
N ILE A 49 -4.22 14.41 4.54
CA ILE A 49 -3.59 15.70 4.38
C ILE A 49 -4.13 16.28 3.06
N PRO A 50 -4.58 17.56 2.99
CA PRO A 50 -5.35 18.06 1.84
C PRO A 50 -4.67 17.90 0.47
N TRP A 51 -3.34 17.93 0.43
CA TRP A 51 -2.54 17.75 -0.81
C TRP A 51 -2.04 16.34 -1.04
N ASP A 52 -2.33 15.41 -0.12
CA ASP A 52 -1.91 14.01 -0.22
C ASP A 52 -2.82 13.21 -1.15
N ASP A 53 -2.24 12.31 -1.93
CA ASP A 53 -2.92 11.55 -2.97
C ASP A 53 -2.61 10.04 -2.95
N ASP A 54 -2.04 9.54 -1.86
CA ASP A 54 -1.72 8.14 -1.65
C ASP A 54 -2.18 7.61 -0.28
N ILE A 55 -2.21 6.31 -0.16
CA ILE A 55 -2.43 5.59 1.11
C ILE A 55 -1.34 4.54 1.27
N ASP A 56 -0.68 4.57 2.45
CA ASP A 56 0.30 3.60 2.86
C ASP A 56 -0.17 2.86 4.12
N ILE A 57 -0.12 1.55 4.08
CA ILE A 57 -0.34 0.71 5.26
C ILE A 57 0.87 -0.18 5.53
N GLY A 58 1.13 -0.44 6.80
CA GLY A 58 2.11 -1.43 7.25
C GLY A 58 1.42 -2.69 7.75
N MET A 59 2.03 -3.84 7.49
CA MET A 59 1.55 -5.11 8.02
C MET A 59 2.70 -5.89 8.67
N PRO A 60 2.49 -6.55 9.82
CA PRO A 60 3.46 -7.51 10.33
C PRO A 60 3.81 -8.54 9.24
N ARG A 61 5.08 -8.90 9.11
CA ARG A 61 5.55 -9.81 8.04
C ARG A 61 4.70 -11.07 7.91
N SER A 62 4.35 -11.70 9.01
CA SER A 62 3.54 -12.93 9.00
C SER A 62 2.14 -12.74 8.41
N ASP A 63 1.51 -11.58 8.66
CA ASP A 63 0.18 -11.26 8.16
C ASP A 63 0.24 -10.81 6.69
N TYR A 64 1.29 -10.07 6.32
CA TYR A 64 1.60 -9.70 4.94
C TYR A 64 1.76 -10.95 4.04
N GLU A 65 2.52 -11.94 4.50
CA GLU A 65 2.71 -13.19 3.76
C GLU A 65 1.39 -13.96 3.58
N LYS A 66 0.55 -13.99 4.62
CA LYS A 66 -0.79 -14.60 4.55
C LYS A 66 -1.70 -13.87 3.56
N LEU A 67 -1.66 -12.54 3.53
CA LEU A 67 -2.45 -11.75 2.58
C LEU A 67 -2.11 -12.13 1.13
N ILE A 68 -0.82 -12.20 0.79
CA ILE A 68 -0.37 -12.58 -0.56
C ILE A 68 -0.86 -13.98 -0.92
N GLU A 69 -0.81 -14.92 0.02
CA GLU A 69 -1.24 -16.30 -0.24
C GLU A 69 -2.75 -16.43 -0.38
N LEU A 70 -3.53 -15.74 0.47
CA LEU A 70 -4.99 -15.75 0.42
C LEU A 70 -5.52 -15.13 -0.88
N GLU A 71 -4.95 -14.01 -1.30
CA GLU A 71 -5.44 -13.26 -2.46
C GLU A 71 -5.32 -14.05 -3.77
N LYS A 72 -4.40 -15.01 -3.86
CA LYS A 72 -4.28 -15.90 -5.04
C LYS A 72 -5.55 -16.70 -5.33
N ASN A 73 -6.28 -17.09 -4.30
CA ASN A 73 -7.49 -17.93 -4.40
C ASN A 73 -8.78 -17.17 -4.07
N GLU A 74 -8.68 -16.10 -3.32
CA GLU A 74 -9.80 -15.27 -2.88
C GLU A 74 -9.44 -13.80 -3.11
N PRO A 75 -9.74 -13.21 -4.28
CA PRO A 75 -9.48 -11.81 -4.57
C PRO A 75 -10.19 -10.87 -3.58
N ILE A 76 -9.55 -9.77 -3.23
CA ILE A 76 -10.10 -8.74 -2.32
C ILE A 76 -11.39 -8.17 -2.90
N ALA A 77 -11.37 -7.78 -4.16
CA ALA A 77 -12.54 -7.33 -4.91
C ALA A 77 -12.32 -7.54 -6.42
N PRO A 78 -13.36 -7.59 -7.24
CA PRO A 78 -13.22 -7.82 -8.70
C PRO A 78 -12.40 -6.74 -9.40
N GLU A 79 -12.47 -5.49 -8.94
CA GLU A 79 -11.75 -4.34 -9.50
C GLU A 79 -10.37 -4.10 -8.88
N LEU A 80 -10.01 -4.85 -7.84
CA LEU A 80 -8.74 -4.73 -7.14
C LEU A 80 -7.84 -5.92 -7.43
N LYS A 81 -6.55 -5.67 -7.54
CA LYS A 81 -5.53 -6.69 -7.74
C LYS A 81 -4.31 -6.40 -6.89
N LEU A 82 -3.87 -7.40 -6.14
CA LEU A 82 -2.62 -7.33 -5.38
C LEU A 82 -1.44 -7.69 -6.29
N ILE A 83 -0.45 -6.83 -6.35
CA ILE A 83 0.83 -7.10 -7.03
C ILE A 83 1.98 -7.08 -6.03
N SER A 84 2.93 -7.96 -6.20
CA SER A 84 4.10 -8.11 -5.34
C SER A 84 5.31 -8.59 -6.15
N ASP A 85 6.47 -8.59 -5.54
CA ASP A 85 7.69 -9.20 -6.10
C ASP A 85 7.51 -10.68 -6.53
N ARG A 86 6.49 -11.35 -5.97
CA ARG A 86 6.13 -12.74 -6.30
C ARG A 86 5.21 -12.88 -7.51
N THR A 87 4.69 -11.79 -8.03
CA THR A 87 3.84 -11.79 -9.24
C THR A 87 4.62 -11.65 -10.55
N GLY A 88 5.96 -11.58 -10.48
CA GLY A 88 6.88 -11.75 -11.61
C GLY A 88 7.31 -10.48 -12.32
N THR A 89 6.58 -9.37 -12.22
CA THR A 89 6.90 -8.10 -12.92
C THR A 89 7.14 -6.92 -11.98
N PHE A 90 6.85 -7.09 -10.70
CA PHE A 90 6.96 -6.07 -9.68
C PHE A 90 8.20 -6.33 -8.82
N THR A 91 9.11 -5.37 -8.75
CA THR A 91 10.43 -5.54 -8.12
C THR A 91 10.57 -4.88 -6.76
N ASN A 92 9.55 -4.15 -6.29
CA ASN A 92 9.58 -3.50 -4.98
C ASN A 92 9.51 -4.54 -3.85
N PRO A 93 10.16 -4.28 -2.70
CA PRO A 93 10.12 -5.18 -1.54
C PRO A 93 8.83 -5.07 -0.72
N PHE A 94 7.78 -4.55 -1.31
CA PHE A 94 6.43 -4.39 -0.75
C PHE A 94 5.39 -4.68 -1.83
N SER A 95 4.12 -4.76 -1.45
CA SER A 95 3.02 -4.99 -2.38
C SER A 95 2.25 -3.71 -2.65
N GLU A 96 1.58 -3.66 -3.79
CA GLU A 96 0.60 -2.63 -4.12
C GLU A 96 -0.75 -3.27 -4.41
N LEU A 97 -1.81 -2.71 -3.82
CA LEU A 97 -3.18 -3.03 -4.21
C LEU A 97 -3.63 -2.02 -5.26
N ILE A 98 -3.74 -2.46 -6.50
CA ILE A 98 -4.09 -1.60 -7.64
C ILE A 98 -5.56 -1.69 -7.98
N HIS A 99 -6.12 -0.56 -8.47
CA HIS A 99 -7.46 -0.51 -9.04
C HIS A 99 -7.38 -0.66 -10.57
N ILE A 100 -7.77 -1.83 -11.09
CA ILE A 100 -7.52 -2.23 -12.49
C ILE A 100 -8.23 -1.36 -13.54
N ASN A 101 -9.32 -0.67 -13.16
CA ASN A 101 -10.09 0.19 -14.05
C ASN A 101 -9.65 1.66 -14.02
N THR A 102 -8.51 1.96 -13.40
CA THR A 102 -7.93 3.31 -13.33
C THR A 102 -6.65 3.41 -14.12
N ARG A 103 -6.31 4.63 -14.50
CA ARG A 103 -5.03 4.96 -15.12
C ARG A 103 -4.50 6.28 -14.58
N LEU A 104 -3.23 6.28 -14.16
CA LEU A 104 -2.52 7.49 -13.80
C LEU A 104 -2.04 8.18 -15.08
N GLU A 105 -2.35 9.47 -15.24
CA GLU A 105 -1.76 10.27 -16.32
C GLU A 105 -0.35 10.73 -15.94
N ARG A 106 0.59 10.52 -16.84
CA ARG A 106 1.96 11.01 -16.66
C ARG A 106 1.94 12.54 -16.52
N GLY A 107 2.56 13.03 -15.47
CA GLY A 107 2.74 14.47 -15.22
C GLY A 107 1.73 15.11 -14.26
N THR A 108 0.75 14.35 -13.75
CA THR A 108 -0.22 14.88 -12.78
C THR A 108 0.06 14.45 -11.33
N ALA A 109 0.79 13.37 -11.12
CA ALA A 109 1.26 12.97 -9.81
C ALA A 109 2.71 13.40 -9.60
N GLU A 110 2.95 14.25 -8.61
CA GLU A 110 4.29 14.72 -8.23
C GLU A 110 5.25 13.61 -7.80
N TYR A 111 4.77 12.35 -7.66
CA TYR A 111 5.51 11.23 -7.09
C TYR A 111 5.44 9.92 -7.91
N ILE A 112 5.16 9.96 -9.19
CA ILE A 112 5.41 8.76 -10.01
C ILE A 112 6.93 8.62 -10.11
N ARG A 113 7.49 7.64 -9.40
CA ARG A 113 8.86 7.23 -9.63
C ARG A 113 9.01 6.89 -11.12
N GLU A 114 10.02 7.43 -11.79
CA GLU A 114 10.26 7.20 -13.23
C GLU A 114 10.37 5.70 -13.59
N ASP A 115 10.64 4.86 -12.59
CA ASP A 115 10.78 3.41 -12.67
C ASP A 115 9.52 2.63 -12.24
N SER A 116 8.42 3.31 -11.89
CA SER A 116 7.18 2.64 -11.53
C SER A 116 6.53 1.97 -12.74
N ILE A 117 6.38 0.67 -12.66
CA ILE A 117 5.65 -0.14 -13.67
C ILE A 117 4.13 0.03 -13.50
N VAL A 118 3.71 0.54 -12.36
CA VAL A 118 2.30 0.69 -12.01
C VAL A 118 1.76 1.99 -12.57
N THR A 119 0.75 1.86 -13.42
CA THR A 119 0.05 2.98 -14.06
C THR A 119 -1.36 3.17 -13.54
N GLN A 120 -1.79 2.36 -12.58
CA GLN A 120 -3.10 2.42 -11.93
C GLN A 120 -3.03 3.13 -10.59
N LEU A 121 -4.19 3.54 -10.06
CA LEU A 121 -4.32 3.99 -8.68
C LEU A 121 -4.03 2.83 -7.72
N PHE A 122 -3.30 3.06 -6.65
CA PHE A 122 -2.82 2.01 -5.76
C PHE A 122 -2.76 2.43 -4.29
N ILE A 123 -2.73 1.41 -3.43
CA ILE A 123 -2.40 1.49 -2.00
C ILE A 123 -1.12 0.70 -1.79
N ASP A 124 -0.11 1.32 -1.15
CA ASP A 124 1.11 0.63 -0.75
C ASP A 124 0.89 -0.20 0.50
N ILE A 125 1.30 -1.46 0.45
CA ILE A 125 1.24 -2.42 1.57
C ILE A 125 2.66 -2.84 1.92
N ILE A 126 3.16 -2.29 3.02
CA ILE A 126 4.56 -2.37 3.42
C ILE A 126 4.74 -3.43 4.51
N PRO A 127 5.50 -4.51 4.25
CA PRO A 127 5.78 -5.49 5.27
C PRO A 127 6.68 -4.91 6.37
N GLN A 128 6.33 -5.19 7.62
CA GLN A 128 7.08 -4.77 8.79
C GLN A 128 7.70 -5.99 9.46
N ASP A 129 9.02 -6.03 9.46
CA ASP A 129 9.81 -7.06 10.11
C ASP A 129 10.01 -6.74 11.59
N GLY A 130 10.29 -7.78 12.38
CA GLY A 130 10.62 -7.62 13.79
C GLY A 130 11.90 -6.81 13.98
N TRP A 131 11.93 -6.02 15.04
CA TRP A 131 13.09 -5.24 15.44
C TRP A 131 13.71 -5.87 16.70
N PRO A 132 15.04 -5.98 16.78
CA PRO A 132 15.70 -6.50 17.97
C PRO A 132 15.43 -5.62 19.20
N GLU A 133 15.17 -6.23 20.35
CA GLU A 133 14.96 -5.50 21.60
C GLU A 133 16.26 -4.84 22.11
N LYS A 134 17.41 -5.44 21.82
CA LYS A 134 18.70 -4.91 22.24
C LYS A 134 19.27 -3.95 21.22
N GLU A 135 19.65 -2.77 21.68
CA GLU A 135 20.21 -1.71 20.83
C GLU A 135 21.42 -2.17 20.00
N GLU A 136 22.32 -2.97 20.59
CA GLU A 136 23.49 -3.50 19.91
C GLU A 136 23.14 -4.38 18.71
N GLU A 137 22.12 -5.24 18.85
CA GLU A 137 21.62 -6.09 17.78
C GLU A 137 20.94 -5.27 16.69
N ALA A 138 20.19 -4.23 17.07
CA ALA A 138 19.57 -3.30 16.14
C ALA A 138 20.62 -2.54 15.31
N VAL A 139 21.69 -2.06 15.94
CA VAL A 139 22.80 -1.38 15.25
C VAL A 139 23.51 -2.33 14.27
N GLN A 140 23.70 -3.61 14.66
CA GLN A 140 24.29 -4.61 13.77
C GLN A 140 23.40 -4.88 12.55
N LEU A 141 22.09 -4.97 12.75
CA LEU A 141 21.12 -5.16 11.68
C LEU A 141 21.16 -4.00 10.68
N LEU A 142 21.14 -2.76 11.18
CA LEU A 142 21.27 -1.55 10.34
C LEU A 142 22.56 -1.51 9.52
N LYS A 143 23.68 -1.99 10.07
CA LYS A 143 24.94 -2.06 9.34
C LYS A 143 24.90 -3.08 8.20
N LYS A 144 24.15 -4.19 8.37
CA LYS A 144 23.99 -5.22 7.32
C LYS A 144 23.08 -4.76 6.18
N THR A 145 22.06 -3.95 6.46
CA THR A 145 21.10 -3.46 5.44
C THR A 145 21.62 -2.31 4.59
N LYS A 146 22.72 -1.65 5.00
CA LYS A 146 23.36 -0.56 4.23
C LYS A 146 24.35 -1.02 3.16
N ARG A 147 24.43 -2.31 2.91
CA ARG A 147 25.21 -2.90 1.82
C ARG A 147 24.24 -3.32 0.73
#